data_b8c5c574c0aa26a490e482202fc2ccf6
#
_entry.id   b8c5c574c0aa26a490e482202fc2ccf6
#
_cell.length_a   1.000
_cell.length_b   1.000
_cell.length_c   1.000
_cell.angle_alpha   90.00
_cell.angle_beta   90.00
_cell.angle_gamma   90.00
#
_symmetry.space_group_name_H-M   'P 1'
#
loop_
_entity.id
_entity.type
_entity.pdbx_description
1 polymer ?
#
loop_
_entity_poly.entity_id
_entity_poly.type
_entity_poly.pdbx_seq_one_letter_code
_entity_poly.pdbx_strand_id
1 'polypeptide(L)'
;MAKKRRRFTLKKVPLAAWLVIAFFAVGSMLVVSSYWSQRQSEVSQRQAIVDKKAAEKAKKKAFIKRLVPTAQTMQQQYGVLTSITLAQAILESDWGTSTLAKDYHNLFGIKGTDPATTKVLRTKEYVNDKWITVDGRFRVYSDDAASIRDHALLFVNGTDWNPQQYATVRAAKDYKTAASALQTDGYATDPDYPQKLIHLIEAWNLTQYDN
;
A
#
# COMPACT_ATOMS: atom_id res chain seq x y z
N MET A 1 73.78 18.58 -52.00
CA MET A 1 72.75 17.55 -52.26
C MET A 1 71.37 18.16 -51.90
N ALA A 2 70.52 18.44 -52.86
CA ALA A 2 69.22 19.10 -52.66
C ALA A 2 68.13 18.05 -52.49
N LYS A 3 67.45 18.04 -51.31
CA LYS A 3 66.41 17.12 -50.91
C LYS A 3 65.08 17.54 -51.60
N LYS A 4 64.64 16.75 -52.62
CA LYS A 4 63.42 16.95 -53.43
C LYS A 4 62.20 16.74 -52.56
N ARG A 5 61.47 17.83 -52.13
CA ARG A 5 60.19 17.74 -51.44
C ARG A 5 59.11 17.22 -52.39
N ARG A 6 58.60 16.00 -52.14
CA ARG A 6 57.40 15.46 -52.83
C ARG A 6 56.18 16.31 -52.41
N ARG A 7 55.61 17.06 -53.37
CA ARG A 7 54.33 17.71 -53.21
C ARG A 7 53.23 16.65 -53.35
N PHE A 8 52.50 16.38 -52.25
CA PHE A 8 51.32 15.56 -52.25
C PHE A 8 50.21 16.37 -52.96
N THR A 9 49.85 16.03 -54.19
CA THR A 9 48.68 16.57 -54.86
C THR A 9 47.45 15.82 -54.41
N LEU A 10 46.62 16.44 -53.56
CA LEU A 10 45.31 15.92 -53.23
C LEU A 10 44.47 15.83 -54.51
N LYS A 11 44.20 14.61 -54.97
CA LYS A 11 43.26 14.35 -56.06
C LYS A 11 41.91 14.88 -55.64
N LYS A 12 41.30 15.76 -56.49
CA LYS A 12 39.94 16.30 -56.21
C LYS A 12 38.95 15.13 -56.15
N VAL A 13 38.37 14.92 -54.97
CA VAL A 13 37.30 13.92 -54.77
C VAL A 13 36.11 14.34 -55.58
N PRO A 14 35.50 13.48 -56.44
CA PRO A 14 34.38 13.83 -57.28
C PRO A 14 33.15 14.19 -56.39
N LEU A 15 32.35 15.12 -56.84
CA LEU A 15 31.17 15.64 -56.15
C LEU A 15 30.21 14.51 -55.71
N ALA A 16 30.08 13.47 -56.53
CA ALA A 16 29.29 12.28 -56.23
C ALA A 16 29.76 11.54 -54.98
N ALA A 17 31.07 11.47 -54.69
CA ALA A 17 31.59 10.84 -53.49
C ALA A 17 31.26 11.65 -52.23
N TRP A 18 31.23 12.97 -52.33
CA TRP A 18 30.78 13.83 -51.20
C TRP A 18 29.30 13.66 -50.90
N LEU A 19 28.43 13.48 -51.92
CA LEU A 19 27.01 13.23 -51.76
C LEU A 19 26.75 11.88 -51.04
N VAL A 20 27.52 10.84 -51.39
CA VAL A 20 27.44 9.52 -50.72
C VAL A 20 27.86 9.64 -49.26
N ILE A 21 28.95 10.33 -48.95
CA ILE A 21 29.44 10.54 -47.60
C ILE A 21 28.40 11.32 -46.77
N ALA A 22 27.83 12.38 -47.36
CA ALA A 22 26.78 13.17 -46.71
C ALA A 22 25.53 12.35 -46.40
N PHE A 23 25.12 11.46 -47.34
CA PHE A 23 23.95 10.56 -47.13
C PHE A 23 24.18 9.61 -45.98
N PHE A 24 25.37 8.95 -45.90
CA PHE A 24 25.71 8.08 -44.79
C PHE A 24 25.85 8.84 -43.47
N ALA A 25 26.39 10.07 -43.50
CA ALA A 25 26.52 10.87 -42.27
C ALA A 25 25.13 11.28 -41.73
N VAL A 26 24.20 11.67 -42.61
CA VAL A 26 22.81 11.99 -42.20
C VAL A 26 22.10 10.73 -41.69
N GLY A 27 22.23 9.61 -42.41
CA GLY A 27 21.65 8.32 -41.98
C GLY A 27 22.15 7.87 -40.59
N SER A 28 23.46 7.95 -40.37
CA SER A 28 24.04 7.61 -39.07
C SER A 28 23.60 8.57 -37.95
N MET A 29 23.47 9.85 -38.25
CA MET A 29 22.99 10.84 -37.26
C MET A 29 21.54 10.59 -36.86
N LEU A 30 20.67 10.20 -37.80
CA LEU A 30 19.28 9.83 -37.52
C LEU A 30 19.19 8.56 -36.66
N VAL A 31 19.99 7.56 -36.97
CA VAL A 31 20.04 6.30 -36.16
C VAL A 31 20.53 6.59 -34.73
N VAL A 32 21.61 7.35 -34.61
CA VAL A 32 22.14 7.75 -33.29
C VAL A 32 21.11 8.59 -32.51
N SER A 33 20.47 9.55 -33.16
CA SER A 33 19.42 10.38 -32.55
C SER A 33 18.24 9.55 -32.06
N SER A 34 17.75 8.60 -32.88
CA SER A 34 16.65 7.72 -32.48
C SER A 34 17.05 6.80 -31.31
N TYR A 35 18.26 6.27 -31.31
CA TYR A 35 18.77 5.45 -30.21
C TYR A 35 18.85 6.24 -28.88
N TRP A 36 19.39 7.47 -28.92
CA TRP A 36 19.44 8.34 -27.76
C TRP A 36 18.06 8.72 -27.25
N SER A 37 17.13 9.03 -28.14
CA SER A 37 15.74 9.36 -27.81
C SER A 37 15.04 8.17 -27.13
N GLN A 38 15.18 6.95 -27.65
CA GLN A 38 14.62 5.76 -27.03
C GLN A 38 15.22 5.52 -25.65
N ARG A 39 16.54 5.59 -25.51
CA ARG A 39 17.20 5.38 -24.22
C ARG A 39 16.79 6.41 -23.18
N GLN A 40 16.60 7.66 -23.60
CA GLN A 40 16.14 8.73 -22.69
C GLN A 40 14.69 8.50 -22.26
N SER A 41 13.82 8.01 -23.14
CA SER A 41 12.44 7.64 -22.79
C SER A 41 12.39 6.47 -21.79
N GLU A 42 13.21 5.44 -21.99
CA GLU A 42 13.28 4.31 -21.05
C GLU A 42 13.77 4.73 -19.65
N VAL A 43 14.79 5.60 -19.58
CA VAL A 43 15.29 6.12 -18.31
C VAL A 43 14.20 6.94 -17.60
N SER A 44 13.51 7.80 -18.36
CA SER A 44 12.41 8.60 -17.82
C SER A 44 11.24 7.75 -17.31
N GLN A 45 10.86 6.70 -18.04
CA GLN A 45 9.82 5.75 -17.60
C GLN A 45 10.22 5.01 -16.34
N ARG A 46 11.46 4.52 -16.24
CA ARG A 46 11.97 3.85 -15.04
C ARG A 46 11.96 4.80 -13.84
N GLN A 47 12.40 6.05 -14.01
CA GLN A 47 12.37 7.05 -12.96
C GLN A 47 10.94 7.32 -12.50
N ALA A 48 9.99 7.50 -13.41
CA ALA A 48 8.59 7.71 -13.07
C ALA A 48 7.97 6.53 -12.28
N ILE A 49 8.37 5.27 -12.59
CA ILE A 49 7.96 4.10 -11.82
C ILE A 49 8.54 4.12 -10.40
N VAL A 50 9.81 4.48 -10.27
CA VAL A 50 10.48 4.58 -8.95
C VAL A 50 9.81 5.67 -8.11
N ASP A 51 9.56 6.84 -8.69
CA ASP A 51 8.92 7.97 -8.00
C ASP A 51 7.49 7.63 -7.57
N LYS A 52 6.73 6.95 -8.44
CA LYS A 52 5.38 6.46 -8.10
C LYS A 52 5.40 5.48 -6.92
N LYS A 53 6.31 4.51 -6.93
CA LYS A 53 6.46 3.55 -5.81
C LYS A 53 6.89 4.25 -4.51
N ALA A 54 7.79 5.22 -4.60
CA ALA A 54 8.21 6.01 -3.44
C ALA A 54 7.05 6.83 -2.86
N ALA A 55 6.27 7.49 -3.70
CA ALA A 55 5.09 8.25 -3.30
C ALA A 55 4.01 7.35 -2.65
N GLU A 56 3.77 6.16 -3.21
CA GLU A 56 2.84 5.19 -2.64
C GLU A 56 3.31 4.70 -1.26
N LYS A 57 4.60 4.35 -1.13
CA LYS A 57 5.19 3.97 0.16
C LYS A 57 5.10 5.09 1.19
N ALA A 58 5.28 6.35 0.77
CA ALA A 58 5.14 7.51 1.64
C ALA A 58 3.70 7.68 2.15
N LYS A 59 2.69 7.50 1.28
CA LYS A 59 1.27 7.52 1.67
C LYS A 59 0.95 6.44 2.71
N LYS A 60 1.43 5.22 2.50
CA LYS A 60 1.25 4.09 3.44
C LYS A 60 1.90 4.38 4.80
N LYS A 61 3.12 4.93 4.82
CA LYS A 61 3.76 5.37 6.06
C LYS A 61 2.99 6.48 6.77
N ALA A 62 2.44 7.45 6.03
CA ALA A 62 1.64 8.52 6.59
C ALA A 62 0.33 7.99 7.21
N PHE A 63 -0.31 6.99 6.58
CA PHE A 63 -1.47 6.30 7.14
C PHE A 63 -1.13 5.66 8.49
N ILE A 64 -0.08 4.84 8.57
CA ILE A 64 0.36 4.23 9.83
C ILE A 64 0.61 5.32 10.89
N LYS A 65 1.46 6.32 10.57
CA LYS A 65 1.85 7.37 11.50
C LYS A 65 0.66 8.13 12.09
N ARG A 66 -0.39 8.34 11.30
CA ARG A 66 -1.63 9.02 11.73
C ARG A 66 -2.38 8.21 12.80
N LEU A 67 -2.40 6.87 12.70
CA LEU A 67 -3.16 6.01 13.60
C LEU A 67 -2.41 5.64 14.89
N VAL A 68 -1.07 5.66 14.87
CA VAL A 68 -0.21 5.24 15.98
C VAL A 68 -0.59 5.86 17.33
N PRO A 69 -0.77 7.18 17.50
CA PRO A 69 -1.01 7.75 18.83
C PRO A 69 -2.26 7.19 19.51
N THR A 70 -3.35 7.05 18.74
CA THR A 70 -4.60 6.51 19.28
C THR A 70 -4.48 5.01 19.55
N ALA A 71 -3.86 4.24 18.64
CA ALA A 71 -3.66 2.81 18.82
C ALA A 71 -2.79 2.50 20.06
N GLN A 72 -1.74 3.27 20.31
CA GLN A 72 -0.92 3.16 21.52
C GLN A 72 -1.71 3.49 22.79
N THR A 73 -2.55 4.50 22.76
CA THR A 73 -3.46 4.83 23.87
C THR A 73 -4.39 3.64 24.16
N MET A 74 -4.94 3.01 23.14
CA MET A 74 -5.82 1.83 23.29
C MET A 74 -5.07 0.62 23.83
N GLN A 75 -3.82 0.39 23.43
CA GLN A 75 -2.98 -0.65 24.00
C GLN A 75 -2.77 -0.44 25.49
N GLN A 76 -2.41 0.77 25.90
CA GLN A 76 -2.19 1.11 27.32
C GLN A 76 -3.45 0.93 28.17
N GLN A 77 -4.60 1.30 27.64
CA GLN A 77 -5.87 1.25 28.37
C GLN A 77 -6.51 -0.14 28.40
N TYR A 78 -6.41 -0.88 27.29
CA TYR A 78 -7.22 -2.08 27.07
C TYR A 78 -6.41 -3.34 26.72
N GLY A 79 -5.11 -3.21 26.49
CA GLY A 79 -4.22 -4.36 26.23
C GLY A 79 -4.22 -4.87 24.81
N VAL A 80 -4.89 -4.20 23.85
CA VAL A 80 -4.86 -4.58 22.45
C VAL A 80 -3.57 -4.04 21.83
N LEU A 81 -2.68 -4.93 21.35
CA LEU A 81 -1.39 -4.52 20.77
C LEU A 81 -1.56 -3.51 19.64
N THR A 82 -0.73 -2.48 19.67
CA THR A 82 -0.73 -1.43 18.62
C THR A 82 -0.49 -2.02 17.23
N SER A 83 0.46 -2.96 17.13
CA SER A 83 0.77 -3.67 15.89
C SER A 83 -0.45 -4.40 15.31
N ILE A 84 -1.26 -5.03 16.14
CA ILE A 84 -2.51 -5.70 15.75
C ILE A 84 -3.53 -4.68 15.25
N THR A 85 -3.79 -3.63 16.03
CA THR A 85 -4.74 -2.57 15.63
C THR A 85 -4.37 -1.95 14.29
N LEU A 86 -3.08 -1.64 14.09
CA LEU A 86 -2.58 -1.08 12.83
C LEU A 86 -2.71 -2.06 11.65
N ALA A 87 -2.36 -3.34 11.86
CA ALA A 87 -2.45 -4.35 10.81
C ALA A 87 -3.90 -4.61 10.39
N GLN A 88 -4.85 -4.65 11.34
CA GLN A 88 -6.27 -4.75 11.04
C GLN A 88 -6.78 -3.51 10.30
N ALA A 89 -6.43 -2.30 10.77
CA ALA A 89 -6.80 -1.07 10.06
C ALA A 89 -6.28 -1.03 8.61
N ILE A 90 -5.05 -1.49 8.38
CA ILE A 90 -4.47 -1.61 7.04
C ILE A 90 -5.25 -2.59 6.18
N LEU A 91 -5.49 -3.79 6.70
CA LEU A 91 -6.12 -4.88 5.98
C LEU A 91 -7.58 -4.56 5.62
N GLU A 92 -8.38 -4.13 6.61
CA GLU A 92 -9.81 -3.93 6.47
C GLU A 92 -10.17 -2.67 5.67
N SER A 93 -9.33 -1.64 5.72
CA SER A 93 -9.58 -0.36 5.05
C SER A 93 -8.89 -0.20 3.70
N ASP A 94 -8.08 -1.19 3.27
CA ASP A 94 -7.15 -1.04 2.14
C ASP A 94 -6.32 0.25 2.28
N TRP A 95 -5.57 0.36 3.38
CA TRP A 95 -4.75 1.54 3.69
C TRP A 95 -5.56 2.84 3.83
N GLY A 96 -6.79 2.75 4.27
CA GLY A 96 -7.70 3.89 4.39
C GLY A 96 -8.25 4.40 3.06
N THR A 97 -8.15 3.61 1.99
CA THR A 97 -8.62 4.00 0.65
C THR A 97 -10.02 3.50 0.33
N SER A 98 -10.53 2.51 1.05
CA SER A 98 -11.91 2.05 0.88
C SER A 98 -12.90 3.19 1.12
N THR A 99 -14.05 3.16 0.43
CA THR A 99 -15.14 4.15 0.61
C THR A 99 -15.53 4.27 2.08
N LEU A 100 -15.64 3.15 2.78
CA LEU A 100 -16.03 3.11 4.17
C LEU A 100 -15.03 3.82 5.09
N ALA A 101 -13.74 3.62 4.85
CA ALA A 101 -12.69 4.29 5.62
C ALA A 101 -12.54 5.77 5.24
N LYS A 102 -12.53 6.07 3.94
CA LYS A 102 -12.26 7.42 3.43
C LYS A 102 -13.38 8.41 3.73
N ASP A 103 -14.64 7.99 3.52
CA ASP A 103 -15.78 8.89 3.57
C ASP A 103 -16.49 8.85 4.94
N TYR A 104 -16.29 7.76 5.72
CA TYR A 104 -16.99 7.52 6.99
C TYR A 104 -16.08 7.16 8.15
N HIS A 105 -14.76 7.21 7.98
CA HIS A 105 -13.75 6.91 9.01
C HIS A 105 -13.89 5.52 9.65
N ASN A 106 -14.60 4.57 9.04
CA ASN A 106 -14.74 3.23 9.57
C ASN A 106 -13.60 2.33 9.00
N LEU A 107 -12.55 2.23 9.79
CA LEU A 107 -11.31 1.55 9.40
C LEU A 107 -11.40 0.01 9.49
N PHE A 108 -12.40 -0.52 10.20
CA PHE A 108 -12.48 -1.95 10.56
C PHE A 108 -13.74 -2.63 10.02
N GLY A 109 -14.58 -1.94 9.26
CA GLY A 109 -15.83 -2.53 8.75
C GLY A 109 -16.86 -2.82 9.83
N ILE A 110 -16.85 -2.09 10.95
CA ILE A 110 -17.76 -2.32 12.07
C ILE A 110 -19.20 -2.03 11.64
N LYS A 111 -20.05 -3.06 11.75
CA LYS A 111 -21.48 -2.96 11.48
C LYS A 111 -22.22 -2.31 12.64
N GLY A 112 -23.40 -1.76 12.38
CA GLY A 112 -24.26 -1.17 13.40
C GLY A 112 -25.73 -1.23 12.98
N THR A 113 -26.63 -0.94 13.92
CA THR A 113 -28.08 -1.05 13.69
C THR A 113 -28.79 0.30 13.71
N ASP A 114 -28.26 1.26 14.45
CA ASP A 114 -28.89 2.60 14.62
C ASP A 114 -28.75 3.42 13.33
N PRO A 115 -29.87 3.84 12.69
CA PRO A 115 -29.83 4.68 11.49
C PRO A 115 -29.17 6.04 11.67
N ALA A 116 -29.15 6.60 12.88
CA ALA A 116 -28.57 7.91 13.16
C ALA A 116 -27.04 7.90 13.12
N THR A 117 -26.41 6.76 13.43
CA THR A 117 -24.95 6.59 13.54
C THR A 117 -24.38 5.62 12.52
N THR A 118 -25.16 5.24 11.51
CA THR A 118 -24.78 4.26 10.50
C THR A 118 -25.08 4.71 9.08
N LYS A 119 -24.43 4.06 8.11
CA LYS A 119 -24.71 4.20 6.69
C LYS A 119 -24.90 2.82 6.03
N VAL A 120 -25.87 2.73 5.12
CA VAL A 120 -26.04 1.54 4.27
C VAL A 120 -25.14 1.68 3.06
N LEU A 121 -24.26 0.71 2.85
CA LEU A 121 -23.31 0.67 1.73
C LEU A 121 -23.35 -0.72 1.08
N ARG A 122 -23.14 -0.74 -0.22
CA ARG A 122 -22.94 -1.99 -0.96
C ARG A 122 -21.60 -2.59 -0.62
N THR A 123 -21.61 -3.85 -0.19
CA THR A 123 -20.40 -4.63 0.10
C THR A 123 -20.45 -5.96 -0.63
N LYS A 124 -19.28 -6.54 -0.90
CA LYS A 124 -19.16 -7.91 -1.40
C LYS A 124 -18.92 -8.83 -0.22
N GLU A 125 -19.75 -9.85 -0.12
CA GLU A 125 -19.60 -10.91 0.89
C GLU A 125 -19.44 -12.27 0.19
N TYR A 126 -18.62 -13.15 0.79
CA TYR A 126 -18.43 -14.50 0.29
C TYR A 126 -19.33 -15.45 1.08
N VAL A 127 -20.36 -15.95 0.43
CA VAL A 127 -21.38 -16.81 1.06
C VAL A 127 -21.61 -18.03 0.17
N ASN A 128 -21.55 -19.22 0.75
CA ASN A 128 -21.76 -20.50 0.05
C ASN A 128 -20.93 -20.59 -1.24
N ASP A 129 -19.62 -20.37 -1.13
CA ASP A 129 -18.63 -20.43 -2.22
C ASP A 129 -18.89 -19.47 -3.39
N LYS A 130 -19.61 -18.37 -3.14
CA LYS A 130 -19.90 -17.34 -4.16
C LYS A 130 -19.75 -15.93 -3.58
N TRP A 131 -19.20 -15.06 -4.40
CA TRP A 131 -19.24 -13.63 -4.13
C TRP A 131 -20.62 -13.07 -4.44
N ILE A 132 -21.26 -12.48 -3.45
CA ILE A 132 -22.54 -11.78 -3.60
C ILE A 132 -22.37 -10.32 -3.21
N THR A 133 -23.17 -9.45 -3.81
CA THR A 133 -23.23 -8.04 -3.42
C THR A 133 -24.47 -7.85 -2.55
N VAL A 134 -24.27 -7.37 -1.33
CA VAL A 134 -25.33 -7.12 -0.36
C VAL A 134 -25.26 -5.70 0.17
N ASP A 135 -26.37 -5.19 0.69
CA ASP A 135 -26.41 -3.94 1.41
C ASP A 135 -26.06 -4.21 2.88
N GLY A 136 -24.93 -3.71 3.32
CA GLY A 136 -24.49 -3.76 4.72
C GLY A 136 -24.67 -2.42 5.42
N ARG A 137 -25.12 -2.43 6.68
CA ARG A 137 -25.20 -1.23 7.51
C ARG A 137 -23.97 -1.11 8.40
N PHE A 138 -23.19 -0.06 8.22
CA PHE A 138 -21.92 0.17 8.88
C PHE A 138 -21.95 1.43 9.74
N ARG A 139 -21.24 1.40 10.87
CA ARG A 139 -21.03 2.59 11.71
C ARG A 139 -20.29 3.69 10.94
N VAL A 140 -20.60 4.94 11.26
CA VAL A 140 -19.89 6.13 10.78
C VAL A 140 -19.27 6.84 11.96
N TYR A 141 -18.06 7.36 11.77
CA TYR A 141 -17.31 8.03 12.84
C TYR A 141 -16.92 9.44 12.41
N SER A 142 -16.69 10.31 13.39
CA SER A 142 -16.22 11.68 13.17
C SER A 142 -14.79 11.75 12.67
N ASP A 143 -13.98 10.77 13.06
CA ASP A 143 -12.55 10.67 12.74
C ASP A 143 -12.03 9.24 12.93
N ASP A 144 -10.80 9.00 12.47
CA ASP A 144 -10.14 7.69 12.60
C ASP A 144 -9.91 7.29 14.07
N ALA A 145 -9.72 8.27 14.97
CA ALA A 145 -9.49 7.98 16.38
C ALA A 145 -10.78 7.44 17.05
N ALA A 146 -11.95 7.94 16.66
CA ALA A 146 -13.23 7.39 17.13
C ALA A 146 -13.42 5.93 16.66
N SER A 147 -13.05 5.63 15.41
CA SER A 147 -13.08 4.27 14.89
C SER A 147 -12.15 3.30 15.64
N ILE A 148 -10.91 3.74 15.93
CA ILE A 148 -9.94 2.94 16.70
C ILE A 148 -10.43 2.72 18.13
N ARG A 149 -11.01 3.71 18.78
CA ARG A 149 -11.57 3.55 20.14
C ARG A 149 -12.73 2.56 20.16
N ASP A 150 -13.65 2.66 19.21
CA ASP A 150 -14.78 1.72 19.14
C ASP A 150 -14.34 0.29 18.86
N HIS A 151 -13.34 0.13 17.97
CA HIS A 151 -12.70 -1.17 17.71
C HIS A 151 -12.04 -1.75 18.99
N ALA A 152 -11.32 -0.94 19.75
CA ALA A 152 -10.72 -1.40 21.00
C ALA A 152 -11.78 -1.79 22.03
N LEU A 153 -12.89 -1.06 22.10
CA LEU A 153 -14.02 -1.37 22.97
C LEU A 153 -14.73 -2.67 22.58
N LEU A 154 -14.74 -3.05 21.30
CA LEU A 154 -15.23 -4.37 20.87
C LEU A 154 -14.43 -5.49 21.57
N PHE A 155 -13.11 -5.35 21.70
CA PHE A 155 -12.29 -6.35 22.40
C PHE A 155 -12.52 -6.33 23.91
N VAL A 156 -12.89 -5.19 24.48
CA VAL A 156 -13.21 -5.06 25.92
C VAL A 156 -14.55 -5.67 26.27
N ASN A 157 -15.56 -5.32 25.47
CA ASN A 157 -16.96 -5.65 25.73
C ASN A 157 -17.35 -7.03 25.18
N GLY A 158 -16.56 -7.58 24.25
CA GLY A 158 -16.91 -8.80 23.54
C GLY A 158 -18.15 -8.63 22.65
N THR A 159 -18.96 -9.65 22.62
CA THR A 159 -20.24 -9.68 21.92
C THR A 159 -21.39 -9.83 22.91
N ASP A 160 -22.63 -9.60 22.46
CA ASP A 160 -23.83 -9.72 23.29
C ASP A 160 -23.99 -11.08 23.95
N TRP A 161 -23.49 -12.14 23.31
CA TRP A 161 -23.55 -13.52 23.81
C TRP A 161 -22.29 -13.97 24.56
N ASN A 162 -21.15 -13.27 24.43
CA ASN A 162 -19.91 -13.58 25.13
C ASN A 162 -19.08 -12.31 25.40
N PRO A 163 -19.25 -11.67 26.57
CA PRO A 163 -18.50 -10.47 26.96
C PRO A 163 -16.98 -10.70 27.08
N GLN A 164 -16.53 -11.95 27.20
CA GLN A 164 -15.12 -12.31 27.29
C GLN A 164 -14.55 -12.88 25.99
N GLN A 165 -15.26 -12.75 24.88
CA GLN A 165 -14.92 -13.39 23.62
C GLN A 165 -13.46 -13.12 23.17
N TYR A 166 -12.97 -11.91 23.39
CA TYR A 166 -11.64 -11.49 22.95
C TYR A 166 -10.64 -11.32 24.12
N ALA A 167 -10.88 -11.97 25.25
CA ALA A 167 -9.98 -11.89 26.41
C ALA A 167 -8.57 -12.40 26.08
N THR A 168 -8.47 -13.44 25.25
CA THR A 168 -7.20 -14.04 24.82
C THR A 168 -6.39 -13.06 23.95
N VAL A 169 -7.05 -12.32 23.04
CA VAL A 169 -6.41 -11.28 22.23
C VAL A 169 -5.79 -10.20 23.11
N ARG A 170 -6.55 -9.72 24.11
CA ARG A 170 -6.09 -8.66 25.04
C ARG A 170 -4.98 -9.13 25.99
N ALA A 171 -4.96 -10.41 26.33
CA ALA A 171 -3.93 -11.00 27.21
C ALA A 171 -2.63 -11.33 26.47
N ALA A 172 -2.65 -11.37 25.14
CA ALA A 172 -1.50 -11.75 24.33
C ALA A 172 -0.33 -10.78 24.54
N LYS A 173 0.89 -11.33 24.66
CA LYS A 173 2.12 -10.55 24.87
C LYS A 173 2.93 -10.34 23.59
N ASP A 174 2.54 -10.99 22.52
CA ASP A 174 3.14 -10.85 21.20
C ASP A 174 2.07 -10.90 20.10
N TYR A 175 2.41 -10.33 18.96
CA TYR A 175 1.49 -10.20 17.85
C TYR A 175 1.09 -11.53 17.18
N LYS A 176 1.93 -12.58 17.26
CA LYS A 176 1.62 -13.88 16.66
C LYS A 176 0.54 -14.59 17.47
N THR A 177 0.69 -14.56 18.78
CA THR A 177 -0.33 -15.05 19.71
C THR A 177 -1.64 -14.28 19.57
N ALA A 178 -1.58 -12.93 19.49
CA ALA A 178 -2.76 -12.09 19.32
C ALA A 178 -3.46 -12.34 17.98
N ALA A 179 -2.71 -12.45 16.88
CA ALA A 179 -3.26 -12.75 15.55
C ALA A 179 -3.97 -14.11 15.51
N SER A 180 -3.36 -15.14 16.13
CA SER A 180 -3.99 -16.47 16.24
C SER A 180 -5.25 -16.43 17.09
N ALA A 181 -5.23 -15.68 18.20
CA ALA A 181 -6.40 -15.51 19.08
C ALA A 181 -7.57 -14.84 18.35
N LEU A 182 -7.32 -13.86 17.48
CA LEU A 182 -8.38 -13.23 16.68
C LEU A 182 -9.16 -14.25 15.84
N GLN A 183 -8.50 -15.25 15.30
CA GLN A 183 -9.17 -16.31 14.55
C GLN A 183 -9.92 -17.27 15.48
N THR A 184 -9.27 -17.75 16.54
CA THR A 184 -9.88 -18.71 17.47
C THR A 184 -11.06 -18.12 18.23
N ASP A 185 -10.99 -16.83 18.52
CA ASP A 185 -12.05 -16.07 19.20
C ASP A 185 -13.16 -15.60 18.23
N GLY A 186 -13.05 -15.94 16.92
CA GLY A 186 -14.11 -15.74 15.93
C GLY A 186 -14.22 -14.31 15.40
N TYR A 187 -13.14 -13.51 15.44
CA TYR A 187 -13.13 -12.20 14.82
C TYR A 187 -13.24 -12.28 13.30
N ALA A 188 -12.56 -13.24 12.68
CA ALA A 188 -12.63 -13.51 11.25
C ALA A 188 -12.80 -15.01 10.97
N THR A 189 -13.54 -15.33 9.92
CA THR A 189 -13.76 -16.70 9.45
C THR A 189 -12.69 -17.18 8.47
N ASP A 190 -11.87 -16.27 7.96
CA ASP A 190 -10.79 -16.55 7.02
C ASP A 190 -9.65 -17.31 7.73
N PRO A 191 -9.34 -18.56 7.29
CA PRO A 191 -8.26 -19.35 7.91
C PRO A 191 -6.88 -18.70 7.79
N ASP A 192 -6.68 -17.86 6.78
CA ASP A 192 -5.41 -17.17 6.53
C ASP A 192 -5.32 -15.80 7.24
N TYR A 193 -6.34 -15.42 8.00
CA TYR A 193 -6.40 -14.11 8.65
C TYR A 193 -5.19 -13.82 9.55
N PRO A 194 -4.76 -14.74 10.43
CA PRO A 194 -3.57 -14.53 11.25
C PRO A 194 -2.32 -14.28 10.42
N GLN A 195 -2.13 -15.04 9.35
CA GLN A 195 -0.94 -14.91 8.49
C GLN A 195 -0.92 -13.59 7.72
N LYS A 196 -2.08 -13.10 7.30
CA LYS A 196 -2.22 -11.77 6.66
C LYS A 196 -1.80 -10.66 7.61
N LEU A 197 -2.24 -10.72 8.88
CA LEU A 197 -1.85 -9.75 9.89
C LEU A 197 -0.35 -9.83 10.21
N ILE A 198 0.19 -11.03 10.45
CA ILE A 198 1.61 -11.27 10.73
C ILE A 198 2.47 -10.71 9.59
N HIS A 199 2.10 -11.01 8.34
CA HIS A 199 2.82 -10.49 7.18
C HIS A 199 2.84 -8.94 7.14
N LEU A 200 1.73 -8.28 7.40
CA LEU A 200 1.66 -6.82 7.46
C LEU A 200 2.51 -6.25 8.58
N ILE A 201 2.46 -6.87 9.77
CA ILE A 201 3.23 -6.44 10.94
C ILE A 201 4.73 -6.53 10.65
N GLU A 202 5.19 -7.63 10.07
CA GLU A 202 6.59 -7.84 9.74
C GLU A 202 7.06 -6.94 8.58
N ALA A 203 6.28 -6.86 7.50
CA ALA A 203 6.62 -6.05 6.31
C ALA A 203 6.75 -4.55 6.62
N TRP A 204 6.02 -4.05 7.61
CA TRP A 204 6.00 -2.64 8.00
C TRP A 204 6.64 -2.38 9.36
N ASN A 205 7.23 -3.41 9.99
CA ASN A 205 7.85 -3.33 11.32
C ASN A 205 6.94 -2.65 12.36
N LEU A 206 5.66 -3.10 12.42
CA LEU A 206 4.66 -2.45 13.26
C LEU A 206 4.88 -2.68 14.75
N THR A 207 5.62 -3.73 15.13
CA THR A 207 5.99 -4.02 16.54
C THR A 207 6.81 -2.91 17.18
N GLN A 208 7.47 -2.04 16.39
CA GLN A 208 8.16 -0.87 16.91
C GLN A 208 7.24 0.11 17.66
N TYR A 209 5.92 -0.01 17.48
CA TYR A 209 4.91 0.83 18.12
C TYR A 209 4.26 0.16 19.33
N ASP A 210 4.49 -1.13 19.57
CA ASP A 210 4.04 -1.83 20.78
C ASP A 210 4.82 -1.30 21.99
N ASN A 211 4.12 -1.04 23.12
CA ASN A 211 4.70 -0.52 24.36
C ASN A 211 4.74 -1.60 25.45
#